data_1b340afb8b5948463a528d99afe5533f
#
_entry.id   1b340afb8b5948463a528d99afe5533f
#
_cell.length_a   1.000
_cell.length_b   1.000
_cell.length_c   1.000
_cell.angle_alpha   90.00
_cell.angle_beta   90.00
_cell.angle_gamma   90.00
#
_symmetry.space_group_name_H-M   'P 1'
#
loop_
_entity.id
_entity.type
_entity.pdbx_description
1 polymer ?
#
loop_
_entity_poly.entity_id
_entity_poly.type
_entity_poly.pdbx_seq_one_letter_code
_entity_poly.pdbx_strand_id
1 'polypeptide(L)'
;PELARQGLARHNLPPALAARLAGGPLADRLAAALTFAPLPDGLARPVLLAGPPGAGKTLSCAKLATRAVLAGGAPLVVTTDGTRAGAVEQLAAFTRLLGLTLAVAPQPAVLARALARRQPGQATLIDTAGCDPFDPAQAALLLALAQAADAAILVVLPAGLDPGEAAELAAAFAALGARHLLPTRLDGARRLGGVLAAAAAGLALAEAGTGPGVADGLTPIDLGWLAHRLGATCPSTPEPTA
;
A
#
# COMPACT_ATOMS: atom_id res chain seq x y z
N PRO A 1 9.63 -2.28 -30.43
CA PRO A 1 10.69 -2.04 -29.42
C PRO A 1 10.83 -0.58 -29.06
N GLU A 2 10.75 0.35 -30.05
CA GLU A 2 10.91 1.79 -29.82
C GLU A 2 9.76 2.40 -29.02
N LEU A 3 8.51 2.05 -29.35
CA LEU A 3 7.32 2.49 -28.61
C LEU A 3 7.35 2.07 -27.14
N ALA A 4 7.85 0.88 -26.84
CA ALA A 4 8.00 0.41 -25.47
C ALA A 4 9.08 1.20 -24.70
N ARG A 5 10.21 1.57 -25.36
CA ARG A 5 11.24 2.43 -24.77
C ARG A 5 10.72 3.83 -24.48
N GLN A 6 9.98 4.43 -25.43
CA GLN A 6 9.34 5.74 -25.26
C GLN A 6 8.28 5.70 -24.15
N GLY A 7 7.51 4.60 -24.04
CA GLY A 7 6.60 4.36 -22.94
C GLY A 7 7.32 4.39 -21.60
N LEU A 8 8.35 3.58 -21.41
CA LEU A 8 9.13 3.49 -20.18
C LEU A 8 9.80 4.82 -19.78
N ALA A 9 10.35 5.56 -20.75
CA ALA A 9 11.04 6.84 -20.49
C ALA A 9 10.14 7.86 -19.80
N ARG A 10 8.82 7.83 -20.06
CA ARG A 10 7.85 8.76 -19.44
C ARG A 10 7.58 8.48 -17.97
N HIS A 11 7.86 7.27 -17.51
CA HIS A 11 7.53 6.85 -16.15
C HIS A 11 8.61 7.19 -15.12
N ASN A 12 9.68 7.90 -15.53
CA ASN A 12 10.78 8.31 -14.64
C ASN A 12 11.35 7.13 -13.85
N LEU A 13 11.71 6.06 -14.56
CA LEU A 13 12.30 4.87 -13.94
C LEU A 13 13.76 5.13 -13.54
N PRO A 14 14.22 4.60 -12.40
CA PRO A 14 15.66 4.56 -12.11
C PRO A 14 16.42 3.87 -13.23
N PRO A 15 17.62 4.37 -13.62
CA PRO A 15 18.38 3.83 -14.76
C PRO A 15 18.60 2.31 -14.71
N ALA A 16 18.93 1.78 -13.53
CA ALA A 16 19.12 0.34 -13.33
C ALA A 16 17.83 -0.46 -13.57
N LEU A 17 16.68 0.04 -13.14
CA LEU A 17 15.39 -0.61 -13.39
C LEU A 17 14.98 -0.49 -14.85
N ALA A 18 15.17 0.68 -15.48
CA ALA A 18 14.93 0.89 -16.90
C ALA A 18 15.75 -0.09 -17.76
N ALA A 19 17.02 -0.31 -17.43
CA ALA A 19 17.88 -1.28 -18.10
C ALA A 19 17.36 -2.72 -17.95
N ARG A 20 16.87 -3.11 -16.77
CA ARG A 20 16.27 -4.43 -16.53
C ARG A 20 14.99 -4.65 -17.32
N LEU A 21 14.21 -3.61 -17.55
CA LEU A 21 12.96 -3.67 -18.31
C LEU A 21 13.14 -3.51 -19.81
N ALA A 22 14.34 -3.14 -20.28
CA ALA A 22 14.66 -3.04 -21.69
C ALA A 22 15.00 -4.42 -22.32
N GLY A 23 14.86 -4.53 -23.64
CA GLY A 23 15.44 -5.64 -24.42
C GLY A 23 14.62 -6.93 -24.45
N GLY A 24 13.28 -6.85 -24.56
CA GLY A 24 12.41 -8.00 -24.73
C GLY A 24 10.93 -7.67 -24.50
N PRO A 25 10.04 -8.67 -24.48
CA PRO A 25 8.64 -8.46 -24.12
C PRO A 25 8.53 -7.85 -22.72
N LEU A 26 7.78 -6.75 -22.61
CA LEU A 26 7.71 -5.98 -21.35
C LEU A 26 7.14 -6.81 -20.19
N ALA A 27 6.15 -7.66 -20.46
CA ALA A 27 5.55 -8.52 -19.46
C ALA A 27 6.57 -9.49 -18.84
N ASP A 28 7.43 -10.12 -19.67
CA ASP A 28 8.46 -11.06 -19.19
C ASP A 28 9.50 -10.32 -18.32
N ARG A 29 9.86 -9.10 -18.73
CA ARG A 29 10.80 -8.27 -17.98
C ARG A 29 10.23 -7.78 -16.64
N LEU A 30 8.95 -7.44 -16.62
CA LEU A 30 8.25 -7.10 -15.38
C LEU A 30 8.18 -8.32 -14.45
N ALA A 31 7.85 -9.50 -14.96
CA ALA A 31 7.85 -10.74 -14.18
C ALA A 31 9.22 -11.08 -13.58
N ALA A 32 10.31 -10.82 -14.32
CA ALA A 32 11.67 -11.03 -13.84
C ALA A 32 12.16 -9.94 -12.85
N ALA A 33 11.56 -8.76 -12.88
CA ALA A 33 11.98 -7.61 -12.09
C ALA A 33 11.16 -7.41 -10.81
N LEU A 34 9.91 -7.85 -10.76
CA LEU A 34 8.94 -7.56 -9.72
C LEU A 34 8.34 -8.84 -9.15
N THR A 35 7.93 -8.78 -7.90
CA THR A 35 7.19 -9.86 -7.23
C THR A 35 5.71 -9.48 -7.14
N PHE A 36 4.85 -10.47 -7.42
CA PHE A 36 3.40 -10.35 -7.25
C PHE A 36 2.93 -11.40 -6.24
N ALA A 37 2.17 -10.97 -5.25
CA ALA A 37 1.59 -11.86 -4.25
C ALA A 37 0.31 -11.24 -3.70
N PRO A 38 -0.74 -12.03 -3.41
CA PRO A 38 -1.97 -11.52 -2.84
C PRO A 38 -1.70 -10.69 -1.58
N LEU A 39 -2.48 -9.62 -1.37
CA LEU A 39 -2.42 -8.90 -0.09
C LEU A 39 -2.80 -9.84 1.06
N PRO A 40 -2.18 -9.68 2.23
CA PRO A 40 -2.60 -10.41 3.41
C PRO A 40 -4.06 -10.03 3.75
N ASP A 41 -4.87 -11.02 4.03
CA ASP A 41 -6.32 -10.88 4.29
C ASP A 41 -6.67 -10.57 5.76
N GLY A 42 -5.69 -10.66 6.63
CA GLY A 42 -5.88 -10.46 8.07
C GLY A 42 -6.48 -11.67 8.81
N LEU A 43 -6.78 -12.77 8.11
CA LEU A 43 -7.41 -13.95 8.72
C LEU A 43 -6.41 -14.79 9.51
N ALA A 44 -5.30 -15.18 8.90
CA ALA A 44 -4.26 -15.94 9.58
C ALA A 44 -3.47 -15.05 10.55
N ARG A 45 -2.98 -13.93 10.06
CA ARG A 45 -2.23 -12.94 10.83
C ARG A 45 -2.86 -11.55 10.64
N PRO A 46 -2.93 -10.71 11.69
CA PRO A 46 -3.31 -9.31 11.56
C PRO A 46 -2.51 -8.60 10.47
N VAL A 47 -3.13 -7.65 9.76
CA VAL A 47 -2.46 -6.77 8.80
C VAL A 47 -2.22 -5.43 9.45
N LEU A 48 -0.95 -5.02 9.54
CA LEU A 48 -0.55 -3.72 10.06
C LEU A 48 -0.12 -2.83 8.89
N LEU A 49 -0.86 -1.73 8.67
CA LEU A 49 -0.59 -0.79 7.61
C LEU A 49 0.49 0.20 8.06
N ALA A 50 1.64 0.18 7.41
CA ALA A 50 2.77 1.07 7.67
C ALA A 50 3.02 2.01 6.48
N GLY A 51 3.72 3.11 6.71
CA GLY A 51 4.09 4.05 5.64
C GLY A 51 4.19 5.48 6.16
N PRO A 52 4.71 6.41 5.33
CA PRO A 52 4.93 7.79 5.74
C PRO A 52 3.62 8.53 6.05
N PRO A 53 3.68 9.69 6.70
CA PRO A 53 2.52 10.57 6.88
C PRO A 53 1.85 10.89 5.53
N GLY A 54 0.52 10.93 5.51
CA GLY A 54 -0.24 11.25 4.30
C GLY A 54 -0.27 10.16 3.22
N ALA A 55 0.32 8.98 3.44
CA ALA A 55 0.34 7.88 2.46
C ALA A 55 -1.04 7.27 2.15
N GLY A 56 -2.05 7.52 2.97
CA GLY A 56 -3.40 6.97 2.78
C GLY A 56 -3.68 5.70 3.57
N LYS A 57 -2.92 5.41 4.63
CA LYS A 57 -3.09 4.21 5.47
C LYS A 57 -4.50 4.05 6.01
N THR A 58 -5.04 5.08 6.66
CA THR A 58 -6.39 5.07 7.25
C THR A 58 -7.46 4.79 6.21
N LEU A 59 -7.39 5.42 5.03
CA LEU A 59 -8.33 5.15 3.94
C LEU A 59 -8.14 3.74 3.37
N SER A 60 -6.91 3.25 3.25
CA SER A 60 -6.62 1.88 2.82
C SER A 60 -7.15 0.86 3.84
N CYS A 61 -7.01 1.13 5.13
CA CYS A 61 -7.59 0.31 6.19
C CYS A 61 -9.13 0.25 6.05
N ALA A 62 -9.79 1.39 5.84
CA ALA A 62 -11.23 1.46 5.61
C ALA A 62 -11.66 0.66 4.37
N LYS A 63 -10.91 0.73 3.25
CA LYS A 63 -11.17 -0.04 2.02
C LYS A 63 -11.07 -1.54 2.26
N LEU A 64 -10.01 -1.99 2.94
CA LEU A 64 -9.82 -3.39 3.29
C LEU A 64 -10.93 -3.89 4.23
N ALA A 65 -11.33 -3.07 5.21
CA ALA A 65 -12.45 -3.39 6.12
C ALA A 65 -13.77 -3.49 5.36
N THR A 66 -14.04 -2.54 4.44
CA THR A 66 -15.25 -2.55 3.60
C THR A 66 -15.31 -3.82 2.75
N ARG A 67 -14.20 -4.20 2.12
CA ARG A 67 -14.11 -5.43 1.34
C ARG A 67 -14.41 -6.67 2.18
N ALA A 68 -13.87 -6.75 3.39
CA ALA A 68 -14.13 -7.85 4.31
C ALA A 68 -15.61 -7.94 4.71
N VAL A 69 -16.26 -6.79 4.96
CA VAL A 69 -17.70 -6.73 5.27
C VAL A 69 -18.55 -7.13 4.06
N LEU A 70 -18.22 -6.65 2.86
CA LEU A 70 -18.93 -7.03 1.63
C LEU A 70 -18.80 -8.54 1.31
N ALA A 71 -17.70 -9.16 1.76
CA ALA A 71 -17.52 -10.62 1.69
C ALA A 71 -18.24 -11.39 2.83
N GLY A 72 -19.06 -10.71 3.63
CA GLY A 72 -19.82 -11.32 4.73
C GLY A 72 -19.05 -11.45 6.06
N GLY A 73 -17.84 -10.88 6.15
CA GLY A 73 -17.05 -10.90 7.38
C GLY A 73 -17.34 -9.73 8.33
N ALA A 74 -16.86 -9.85 9.56
CA ALA A 74 -16.89 -8.77 10.56
C ALA A 74 -15.47 -8.52 11.08
N PRO A 75 -14.62 -7.77 10.34
CA PRO A 75 -13.24 -7.60 10.72
C PRO A 75 -13.08 -6.82 12.02
N LEU A 76 -12.05 -7.17 12.79
CA LEU A 76 -11.59 -6.34 13.90
C LEU A 76 -10.73 -5.21 13.33
N VAL A 77 -11.15 -3.97 13.53
CA VAL A 77 -10.40 -2.78 13.12
C VAL A 77 -9.81 -2.11 14.35
N VAL A 78 -8.50 -1.90 14.31
CA VAL A 78 -7.76 -1.26 15.40
C VAL A 78 -7.01 -0.07 14.82
N THR A 79 -6.97 1.06 15.52
CA THR A 79 -6.03 2.13 15.24
C THR A 79 -5.00 2.29 16.36
N THR A 80 -3.76 2.47 16.00
CA THR A 80 -2.68 2.85 16.92
C THR A 80 -2.38 4.35 16.86
N ASP A 81 -3.01 5.09 15.92
CA ASP A 81 -2.88 6.54 15.77
C ASP A 81 -3.84 7.28 16.72
N GLY A 82 -3.52 7.27 18.01
CA GLY A 82 -4.31 7.94 19.05
C GLY A 82 -3.94 9.40 19.30
N THR A 83 -2.92 9.93 18.59
CA THR A 83 -2.36 11.26 18.91
C THR A 83 -2.67 12.30 17.83
N ARG A 84 -2.83 11.90 16.58
CA ARG A 84 -3.12 12.83 15.49
C ARG A 84 -4.61 13.27 15.54
N ALA A 85 -4.81 14.58 15.61
CA ALA A 85 -6.16 15.15 15.64
C ALA A 85 -6.99 14.67 14.43
N GLY A 86 -8.18 14.16 14.67
CA GLY A 86 -9.11 13.69 13.65
C GLY A 86 -8.83 12.30 13.07
N ALA A 87 -7.70 11.66 13.41
CA ALA A 87 -7.35 10.34 12.84
C ALA A 87 -8.30 9.24 13.32
N VAL A 88 -8.55 9.21 14.63
CA VAL A 88 -9.50 8.25 15.25
C VAL A 88 -10.90 8.50 14.73
N GLU A 89 -11.34 9.76 14.69
CA GLU A 89 -12.68 10.16 14.24
C GLU A 89 -12.93 9.77 12.78
N GLN A 90 -11.92 9.96 11.93
CA GLN A 90 -12.02 9.57 10.52
C GLN A 90 -12.26 8.07 10.36
N LEU A 91 -11.45 7.22 11.01
CA LEU A 91 -11.61 5.77 10.92
C LEU A 91 -12.88 5.31 11.64
N ALA A 92 -13.24 5.95 12.76
CA ALA A 92 -14.48 5.67 13.49
C ALA A 92 -15.73 5.96 12.66
N ALA A 93 -15.70 6.99 11.80
CA ALA A 93 -16.81 7.26 10.88
C ALA A 93 -16.99 6.11 9.88
N PHE A 94 -15.92 5.61 9.29
CA PHE A 94 -15.98 4.46 8.37
C PHE A 94 -16.45 3.19 9.09
N THR A 95 -15.86 2.84 10.23
CA THR A 95 -16.25 1.61 10.96
C THR A 95 -17.70 1.65 11.40
N ARG A 96 -18.21 2.82 11.81
CA ARG A 96 -19.62 3.01 12.18
C ARG A 96 -20.57 2.76 11.01
N LEU A 97 -20.24 3.27 9.81
CA LEU A 97 -21.02 3.01 8.58
C LEU A 97 -21.04 1.52 8.21
N LEU A 98 -19.97 0.79 8.53
CA LEU A 98 -19.87 -0.64 8.30
C LEU A 98 -20.47 -1.51 9.43
N GLY A 99 -21.01 -0.90 10.48
CA GLY A 99 -21.52 -1.64 11.65
C GLY A 99 -20.41 -2.28 12.48
N LEU A 100 -19.17 -1.79 12.36
CA LEU A 100 -18.00 -2.30 13.07
C LEU A 100 -17.64 -1.42 14.28
N THR A 101 -16.97 -2.04 15.27
CA THR A 101 -16.38 -1.32 16.40
C THR A 101 -14.92 -1.02 16.11
N LEU A 102 -14.50 0.24 16.31
CA LEU A 102 -13.10 0.64 16.27
C LEU A 102 -12.47 0.49 17.66
N ALA A 103 -11.36 -0.26 17.74
CA ALA A 103 -10.52 -0.28 18.93
C ALA A 103 -9.38 0.74 18.79
N VAL A 104 -9.08 1.47 19.86
CA VAL A 104 -7.94 2.41 19.92
C VAL A 104 -6.87 1.83 20.83
N ALA A 105 -5.70 1.57 20.28
CA ALA A 105 -4.61 0.84 20.95
C ALA A 105 -3.23 1.42 20.61
N PRO A 106 -2.87 2.61 21.12
CA PRO A 106 -1.66 3.34 20.71
C PRO A 106 -0.35 2.72 21.18
N GLN A 107 -0.41 1.75 22.09
CA GLN A 107 0.76 1.11 22.68
C GLN A 107 0.77 -0.41 22.41
N PRO A 108 1.93 -1.06 22.27
CA PRO A 108 2.02 -2.50 22.01
C PRO A 108 1.25 -3.36 23.03
N ALA A 109 1.34 -3.05 24.32
CA ALA A 109 0.61 -3.79 25.37
C ALA A 109 -0.91 -3.62 25.29
N VAL A 110 -1.40 -2.44 24.86
CA VAL A 110 -2.83 -2.21 24.65
C VAL A 110 -3.30 -2.93 23.39
N LEU A 111 -2.48 -2.92 22.34
CA LEU A 111 -2.75 -3.65 21.10
C LEU A 111 -2.87 -5.15 21.36
N ALA A 112 -1.90 -5.75 22.05
CA ALA A 112 -1.96 -7.17 22.41
C ALA A 112 -3.24 -7.52 23.17
N ARG A 113 -3.67 -6.68 24.14
CA ARG A 113 -4.93 -6.89 24.86
C ARG A 113 -6.18 -6.74 24.00
N ALA A 114 -6.17 -5.82 23.04
CA ALA A 114 -7.28 -5.69 22.08
C ALA A 114 -7.38 -6.94 21.20
N LEU A 115 -6.25 -7.46 20.72
CA LEU A 115 -6.18 -8.65 19.89
C LEU A 115 -6.50 -9.96 20.62
N ALA A 116 -6.30 -10.03 21.92
CA ALA A 116 -6.70 -11.18 22.73
C ALA A 116 -8.22 -11.45 22.69
N ARG A 117 -9.03 -10.48 22.25
CA ARG A 117 -10.49 -10.60 22.07
C ARG A 117 -10.87 -11.00 20.63
N ARG A 118 -9.90 -11.19 19.74
CA ARG A 118 -10.11 -11.59 18.35
C ARG A 118 -10.75 -12.97 18.31
N GLN A 119 -11.80 -13.10 17.50
CA GLN A 119 -12.46 -14.39 17.28
C GLN A 119 -11.66 -15.23 16.26
N PRO A 120 -11.69 -16.56 16.36
CA PRO A 120 -11.12 -17.43 15.32
C PRO A 120 -11.70 -17.09 13.94
N GLY A 121 -10.84 -16.96 12.92
CA GLY A 121 -11.26 -16.61 11.57
C GLY A 121 -11.71 -15.16 11.36
N GLN A 122 -11.58 -14.30 12.37
CA GLN A 122 -11.86 -12.88 12.23
C GLN A 122 -10.68 -12.15 11.58
N ALA A 123 -10.88 -11.54 10.43
CA ALA A 123 -9.88 -10.68 9.82
C ALA A 123 -9.55 -9.51 10.74
N THR A 124 -8.28 -9.12 10.81
CA THR A 124 -7.82 -8.03 11.68
C THR A 124 -6.97 -7.05 10.92
N LEU A 125 -7.35 -5.78 10.98
CA LEU A 125 -6.72 -4.67 10.28
C LEU A 125 -6.27 -3.62 11.32
N ILE A 126 -5.00 -3.23 11.25
CA ILE A 126 -4.37 -2.29 12.20
C ILE A 126 -3.89 -1.07 11.42
N ASP A 127 -4.55 0.05 11.62
CA ASP A 127 -4.12 1.36 11.11
C ASP A 127 -3.06 1.94 12.03
N THR A 128 -1.98 2.51 11.46
CA THR A 128 -0.91 3.14 12.25
C THR A 128 -0.74 4.61 11.93
N ALA A 129 -0.13 5.34 12.85
CA ALA A 129 0.38 6.68 12.60
C ALA A 129 1.40 6.67 11.44
N GLY A 130 1.66 7.85 10.87
CA GLY A 130 2.76 8.01 9.93
C GLY A 130 4.09 7.63 10.57
N CYS A 131 4.91 6.86 9.87
CA CYS A 131 6.20 6.39 10.34
C CYS A 131 7.29 6.78 9.34
N ASP A 132 8.34 7.43 9.84
CA ASP A 132 9.62 7.55 9.14
C ASP A 132 10.47 6.32 9.51
N PRO A 133 10.74 5.40 8.56
CA PRO A 133 11.52 4.19 8.85
C PRO A 133 13.01 4.48 9.09
N PHE A 134 13.49 5.69 8.81
CA PHE A 134 14.86 6.14 9.08
C PHE A 134 15.02 6.74 10.47
N ASP A 135 13.92 7.08 11.15
CA ASP A 135 13.91 7.46 12.57
C ASP A 135 13.95 6.20 13.44
N PRO A 136 15.02 5.97 14.22
CA PRO A 136 15.16 4.75 15.03
C PRO A 136 14.03 4.54 16.04
N ALA A 137 13.48 5.62 16.62
CA ALA A 137 12.42 5.53 17.61
C ALA A 137 11.08 5.13 16.97
N GLN A 138 10.77 5.71 15.80
CA GLN A 138 9.55 5.37 15.06
C GLN A 138 9.64 3.94 14.48
N ALA A 139 10.78 3.55 13.94
CA ALA A 139 11.02 2.19 13.46
C ALA A 139 10.89 1.16 14.60
N ALA A 140 11.48 1.43 15.77
CA ALA A 140 11.36 0.57 16.94
C ALA A 140 9.91 0.43 17.42
N LEU A 141 9.13 1.52 17.43
CA LEU A 141 7.71 1.47 17.79
C LEU A 141 6.91 0.63 16.80
N LEU A 142 7.14 0.82 15.49
CA LEU A 142 6.47 0.03 14.45
C LEU A 142 6.75 -1.46 14.61
N LEU A 143 8.01 -1.83 14.85
CA LEU A 143 8.41 -3.22 15.12
C LEU A 143 7.74 -3.77 16.38
N ALA A 144 7.73 -3.00 17.47
CA ALA A 144 7.08 -3.42 18.72
C ALA A 144 5.58 -3.65 18.55
N LEU A 145 4.89 -2.80 17.78
CA LEU A 145 3.48 -2.99 17.42
C LEU A 145 3.27 -4.24 16.57
N ALA A 146 4.11 -4.43 15.54
CA ALA A 146 4.01 -5.59 14.65
C ALA A 146 4.28 -6.91 15.41
N GLN A 147 5.25 -6.94 16.30
CA GLN A 147 5.57 -8.09 17.17
C GLN A 147 4.44 -8.37 18.17
N ALA A 148 3.92 -7.33 18.85
CA ALA A 148 2.84 -7.49 19.82
C ALA A 148 1.54 -8.02 19.20
N ALA A 149 1.35 -7.80 17.90
CA ALA A 149 0.21 -8.25 17.13
C ALA A 149 0.48 -9.55 16.34
N ASP A 150 1.71 -10.03 16.28
CA ASP A 150 2.15 -11.02 15.27
C ASP A 150 1.65 -10.64 13.87
N ALA A 151 1.78 -9.37 13.49
CA ALA A 151 1.15 -8.83 12.28
C ALA A 151 2.05 -8.95 11.04
N ALA A 152 1.41 -9.14 9.87
CA ALA A 152 2.05 -8.89 8.60
C ALA A 152 2.07 -7.39 8.31
N ILE A 153 3.23 -6.82 8.00
CA ILE A 153 3.36 -5.40 7.67
C ILE A 153 3.04 -5.20 6.19
N LEU A 154 2.02 -4.38 5.91
CA LEU A 154 1.65 -3.90 4.59
C LEU A 154 2.09 -2.45 4.43
N VAL A 155 3.03 -2.21 3.52
CA VAL A 155 3.52 -0.85 3.24
C VAL A 155 2.55 -0.13 2.32
N VAL A 156 2.16 1.08 2.72
CA VAL A 156 1.29 1.97 1.95
C VAL A 156 2.12 3.17 1.49
N LEU A 157 2.27 3.35 0.18
CA LEU A 157 3.03 4.46 -0.40
C LEU A 157 2.22 5.19 -1.48
N PRO A 158 2.29 6.53 -1.54
CA PRO A 158 1.69 7.28 -2.65
C PRO A 158 2.41 6.98 -3.97
N ALA A 159 1.67 6.75 -5.04
CA ALA A 159 2.22 6.45 -6.37
C ALA A 159 3.04 7.58 -6.99
N GLY A 160 2.85 8.83 -6.52
CA GLY A 160 3.53 10.02 -7.03
C GLY A 160 4.87 10.36 -6.38
N LEU A 161 5.42 9.48 -5.53
CA LEU A 161 6.74 9.68 -4.94
C LEU A 161 7.84 9.68 -5.99
N ASP A 162 8.93 10.38 -5.71
CA ASP A 162 10.17 10.24 -6.46
C ASP A 162 10.63 8.76 -6.42
N PRO A 163 11.12 8.21 -7.55
CA PRO A 163 11.49 6.80 -7.59
C PRO A 163 12.64 6.42 -6.66
N GLY A 164 13.61 7.32 -6.43
CA GLY A 164 14.70 7.09 -5.49
C GLY A 164 14.17 7.01 -4.05
N GLU A 165 13.39 8.02 -3.65
CA GLU A 165 12.76 8.05 -2.33
C GLU A 165 11.83 6.85 -2.10
N ALA A 166 11.04 6.49 -3.10
CA ALA A 166 10.15 5.34 -3.02
C ALA A 166 10.91 4.01 -2.83
N ALA A 167 12.05 3.84 -3.50
CA ALA A 167 12.91 2.67 -3.35
C ALA A 167 13.57 2.62 -1.96
N GLU A 168 14.09 3.75 -1.48
CA GLU A 168 14.71 3.86 -0.15
C GLU A 168 13.70 3.55 0.97
N LEU A 169 12.51 4.16 0.92
CA LEU A 169 11.42 3.88 1.86
C LEU A 169 11.01 2.41 1.82
N ALA A 170 10.83 1.84 0.62
CA ALA A 170 10.44 0.44 0.47
C ALA A 170 11.51 -0.50 1.03
N ALA A 171 12.80 -0.25 0.76
CA ALA A 171 13.91 -1.02 1.30
C ALA A 171 13.97 -0.93 2.83
N ALA A 172 13.80 0.27 3.40
CA ALA A 172 13.78 0.47 4.84
C ALA A 172 12.61 -0.29 5.50
N PHE A 173 11.39 -0.20 4.97
CA PHE A 173 10.26 -0.99 5.49
C PHE A 173 10.45 -2.50 5.27
N ALA A 174 11.06 -2.93 4.17
CA ALA A 174 11.39 -4.34 3.93
C ALA A 174 12.38 -4.87 4.98
N ALA A 175 13.36 -4.06 5.39
CA ALA A 175 14.27 -4.37 6.48
C ALA A 175 13.55 -4.51 7.84
N LEU A 176 12.44 -3.79 8.04
CA LEU A 176 11.54 -3.94 9.19
C LEU A 176 10.58 -5.14 9.08
N GLY A 177 10.71 -5.96 8.05
CA GLY A 177 9.93 -7.19 7.86
C GLY A 177 8.73 -7.07 6.95
N ALA A 178 8.50 -5.93 6.32
CA ALA A 178 7.43 -5.78 5.33
C ALA A 178 7.70 -6.64 4.09
N ARG A 179 6.61 -7.15 3.47
CA ARG A 179 6.70 -7.98 2.26
C ARG A 179 5.74 -7.53 1.15
N HIS A 180 4.77 -6.67 1.44
CA HIS A 180 3.73 -6.26 0.50
C HIS A 180 3.68 -4.74 0.39
N LEU A 181 3.40 -4.25 -0.81
CA LEU A 181 3.20 -2.84 -1.15
C LEU A 181 1.76 -2.61 -1.62
N LEU A 182 1.10 -1.65 -1.04
CA LEU A 182 -0.17 -1.10 -1.50
C LEU A 182 0.05 0.35 -1.99
N PRO A 183 0.28 0.57 -3.29
CA PRO A 183 0.34 1.92 -3.83
C PRO A 183 -1.02 2.62 -3.69
N THR A 184 -1.01 3.90 -3.35
CA THR A 184 -2.21 4.73 -3.27
C THR A 184 -2.18 5.89 -4.26
N ARG A 185 -3.34 6.55 -4.49
CA ARG A 185 -3.45 7.70 -5.40
C ARG A 185 -3.03 7.37 -6.84
N LEU A 186 -3.24 6.14 -7.26
CA LEU A 186 -2.85 5.70 -8.60
C LEU A 186 -3.70 6.35 -9.70
N ASP A 187 -4.93 6.77 -9.36
CA ASP A 187 -5.83 7.58 -10.17
C ASP A 187 -5.24 8.93 -10.57
N GLY A 188 -4.52 9.59 -9.66
CA GLY A 188 -3.82 10.85 -9.92
C GLY A 188 -2.40 10.71 -10.45
N ALA A 189 -1.83 9.50 -10.47
CA ALA A 189 -0.45 9.28 -10.86
C ALA A 189 -0.30 9.08 -12.37
N ARG A 190 0.41 10.00 -13.03
CA ARG A 190 0.75 9.86 -14.46
C ARG A 190 1.99 8.99 -14.70
N ARG A 191 2.85 8.87 -13.70
CA ARG A 191 4.13 8.15 -13.75
C ARG A 191 4.14 7.05 -12.71
N LEU A 192 4.64 5.87 -13.08
CA LEU A 192 4.70 4.70 -12.20
C LEU A 192 6.10 4.42 -11.67
N GLY A 193 7.07 5.29 -11.94
CA GLY A 193 8.46 5.08 -11.52
C GLY A 193 8.62 4.80 -10.04
N GLY A 194 7.96 5.57 -9.18
CA GLY A 194 7.98 5.35 -7.73
C GLY A 194 7.40 4.00 -7.31
N VAL A 195 6.25 3.61 -7.90
CA VAL A 195 5.62 2.30 -7.61
C VAL A 195 6.54 1.15 -8.02
N LEU A 196 7.11 1.23 -9.23
CA LEU A 196 7.97 0.16 -9.75
C LEU A 196 9.31 0.10 -9.01
N ALA A 197 9.87 1.24 -8.63
CA ALA A 197 11.09 1.31 -7.84
C ALA A 197 10.90 0.71 -6.44
N ALA A 198 9.79 1.05 -5.77
CA ALA A 198 9.44 0.48 -4.48
C ALA A 198 9.21 -1.04 -4.55
N ALA A 199 8.50 -1.52 -5.57
CA ALA A 199 8.31 -2.96 -5.77
C ALA A 199 9.63 -3.69 -6.07
N ALA A 200 10.48 -3.11 -6.91
CA ALA A 200 11.80 -3.66 -7.23
C ALA A 200 12.77 -3.67 -6.03
N ALA A 201 12.50 -2.89 -5.00
CA ALA A 201 13.23 -2.90 -3.72
C ALA A 201 12.82 -4.06 -2.78
N GLY A 202 11.95 -4.99 -3.24
CA GLY A 202 11.66 -6.24 -2.53
C GLY A 202 10.25 -6.36 -1.94
N LEU A 203 9.33 -5.46 -2.33
CA LEU A 203 7.93 -5.53 -1.89
C LEU A 203 7.03 -6.10 -3.01
N ALA A 204 6.18 -7.07 -2.68
CA ALA A 204 5.25 -7.66 -3.62
C ALA A 204 4.06 -6.74 -3.89
N LEU A 205 3.66 -6.68 -5.16
CA LEU A 205 2.45 -5.99 -5.63
C LEU A 205 1.27 -6.95 -5.72
N ALA A 206 0.06 -6.45 -5.50
CA ALA A 206 -1.19 -7.16 -5.76
C ALA A 206 -2.29 -6.20 -6.20
N GLU A 207 -2.42 -5.08 -5.53
CA GLU A 207 -3.50 -4.11 -5.70
C GLU A 207 -2.99 -2.69 -5.47
N ALA A 208 -3.77 -1.70 -5.91
CA ALA A 208 -3.51 -0.28 -5.64
C ALA A 208 -4.79 0.46 -5.29
N GLY A 209 -4.65 1.55 -4.55
CA GLY A 209 -5.70 2.53 -4.34
C GLY A 209 -5.85 3.44 -5.57
N THR A 210 -7.00 3.37 -6.22
CA THR A 210 -7.31 4.03 -7.50
C THR A 210 -8.45 5.05 -7.41
N GLY A 211 -8.81 5.49 -6.22
CA GLY A 211 -9.87 6.48 -6.04
C GLY A 211 -10.22 6.69 -4.57
N PRO A 212 -11.08 7.69 -4.26
CA PRO A 212 -11.50 7.99 -2.90
C PRO A 212 -12.55 7.01 -2.36
N GLY A 213 -13.25 6.26 -3.22
CA GLY A 213 -14.29 5.31 -2.82
C GLY A 213 -13.75 4.21 -1.92
N VAL A 214 -14.52 3.83 -0.89
CA VAL A 214 -14.10 2.75 0.02
C VAL A 214 -14.54 1.37 -0.45
N ALA A 215 -15.58 1.28 -1.26
CA ALA A 215 -16.11 0.01 -1.78
C ALA A 215 -15.37 -0.48 -3.02
N ASP A 216 -14.98 0.41 -3.91
CA ASP A 216 -14.42 0.16 -5.24
C ASP A 216 -13.03 0.77 -5.47
N GLY A 217 -12.48 1.39 -4.45
CA GLY A 217 -11.22 2.13 -4.56
C GLY A 217 -9.94 1.29 -4.50
N LEU A 218 -10.01 -0.05 -4.57
CA LEU A 218 -8.86 -0.95 -4.70
C LEU A 218 -8.98 -1.69 -6.04
N THR A 219 -7.91 -1.63 -6.84
CA THR A 219 -7.84 -2.27 -8.16
C THR A 219 -6.69 -3.28 -8.19
N PRO A 220 -6.91 -4.50 -8.68
CA PRO A 220 -5.82 -5.45 -8.88
C PRO A 220 -4.75 -4.90 -9.82
N ILE A 221 -3.49 -5.15 -9.48
CA ILE A 221 -2.34 -4.89 -10.33
C ILE A 221 -1.70 -6.22 -10.67
N ASP A 222 -1.72 -6.56 -11.94
CA ASP A 222 -1.02 -7.71 -12.50
C ASP A 222 -0.03 -7.28 -13.60
N LEU A 223 0.67 -8.26 -14.16
CA LEU A 223 1.62 -8.04 -15.25
C LEU A 223 0.96 -7.41 -16.49
N GLY A 224 -0.25 -7.85 -16.82
CA GLY A 224 -1.00 -7.35 -17.97
C GLY A 224 -1.39 -5.89 -17.78
N TRP A 225 -1.92 -5.55 -16.61
CA TRP A 225 -2.28 -4.18 -16.24
C TRP A 225 -1.05 -3.25 -16.29
N LEU A 226 0.08 -3.68 -15.69
CA LEU A 226 1.31 -2.90 -15.71
C LEU A 226 1.85 -2.73 -17.14
N ALA A 227 1.92 -3.80 -17.93
CA ALA A 227 2.43 -3.74 -19.30
C ALA A 227 1.56 -2.79 -20.15
N HIS A 228 0.24 -2.86 -20.02
CA HIS A 228 -0.67 -1.95 -20.69
C HIS A 228 -0.44 -0.49 -20.25
N ARG A 229 -0.41 -0.23 -18.96
CA ARG A 229 -0.26 1.12 -18.39
C ARG A 229 1.09 1.76 -18.76
N LEU A 230 2.16 0.97 -18.80
CA LEU A 230 3.50 1.42 -19.16
C LEU A 230 3.65 1.63 -20.68
N GLY A 231 2.95 0.84 -21.49
CA GLY A 231 2.96 0.93 -22.94
C GLY A 231 1.96 1.92 -23.54
N ALA A 232 0.98 2.38 -22.76
CA ALA A 232 -0.05 3.30 -23.23
C ALA A 232 0.56 4.62 -23.70
N THR A 233 0.32 5.00 -24.95
CA THR A 233 0.63 6.34 -25.44
C THR A 233 -0.28 7.36 -24.75
N CYS A 234 0.26 8.49 -24.31
CA CYS A 234 -0.56 9.57 -23.78
C CYS A 234 -1.53 10.03 -24.89
N PRO A 235 -2.83 10.19 -24.62
CA PRO A 235 -3.67 10.94 -25.54
C PRO A 235 -3.03 12.33 -25.70
N SER A 236 -2.81 12.73 -26.95
CA SER A 236 -2.34 14.07 -27.27
C SER A 236 -3.26 15.07 -26.57
N THR A 237 -2.66 16.04 -25.85
CA THR A 237 -3.41 17.19 -25.34
C THR A 237 -4.17 17.81 -26.51
N PRO A 238 -5.48 18.02 -26.43
CA PRO A 238 -6.18 18.75 -27.48
C PRO A 238 -5.51 20.11 -27.61
N GLU A 239 -5.10 20.49 -28.83
CA GLU A 239 -4.62 21.82 -29.12
C GLU A 239 -5.69 22.83 -28.70
N PRO A 240 -5.34 23.92 -28.01
CA PRO A 240 -6.30 24.97 -27.74
C PRO A 240 -6.79 25.50 -29.11
N THR A 241 -8.05 25.27 -29.38
CA THR A 241 -8.72 25.93 -30.50
C THR A 241 -8.67 27.42 -30.28
N ALA A 242 -7.97 28.12 -31.18
CA ALA A 242 -7.84 29.57 -31.23
C ALA A 242 -9.20 30.27 -31.45
#